data_bc6af1fda40835e2e823b6c40a591dfc
#
_entry.id   bc6af1fda40835e2e823b6c40a591dfc
#
_cell.length_a   1.000
_cell.length_b   1.000
_cell.length_c   1.000
_cell.angle_alpha   90.00
_cell.angle_beta   90.00
_cell.angle_gamma   90.00
#
_symmetry.space_group_name_H-M   'P 1'
#
loop_
_entity.id
_entity.type
_entity.pdbx_description
1 polymer ?
#
loop_
_entity_poly.entity_id
_entity_poly.type
_entity_poly.pdbx_seq_one_letter_code
_entity_poly.pdbx_strand_id
1 'polypeptide(L)'
;MKIIYHDKNVHVFQSALFQTNSTVVETNDIILVVDPNWLPDEVGQIRHYTEGLVKASKKPVWLLFTHSDYDHIIGYNAFSDIAEGVIASRAFDENLGQEVILEQIKQFDDEYYITRPYLIDYPSVSYIVESERQVLEIGQTKLTFFNAEGHNPDGIFTIVNNVFIAGDYLCDVEFPYIYYSSWAYQNTLNKIEPLLEAFDIQLFISGHGNPTTDRDEVLRRRDEALEYIGNVRGSIRANKYFDFDKYMADKKFQFPRIMRRFHEGNLNIMRQEEFGH
;
A
#
# COMPACT_ATOMS: atom_id res chain seq x y z
N MET A 1 11.65 -10.41 -9.43
CA MET A 1 11.38 -10.07 -8.02
C MET A 1 12.65 -10.04 -7.20
N LYS A 2 12.74 -9.17 -6.21
CA LYS A 2 13.88 -9.08 -5.27
C LYS A 2 13.35 -9.26 -3.85
N ILE A 3 14.15 -9.87 -2.97
CA ILE A 3 13.94 -9.77 -1.53
C ILE A 3 14.75 -8.55 -1.06
N ILE A 4 14.07 -7.50 -0.63
CA ILE A 4 14.70 -6.22 -0.24
C ILE A 4 14.85 -6.07 1.27
N TYR A 5 14.12 -6.88 2.03
CA TYR A 5 14.26 -7.03 3.47
C TYR A 5 13.92 -8.46 3.87
N HIS A 6 14.67 -9.02 4.80
CA HIS A 6 14.32 -10.26 5.46
C HIS A 6 14.94 -10.35 6.84
N ASP A 7 14.19 -10.88 7.77
CA ASP A 7 14.65 -11.35 9.07
C ASP A 7 14.01 -12.72 9.38
N LYS A 8 13.99 -13.10 10.65
CA LYS A 8 13.41 -14.39 11.07
C LYS A 8 11.90 -14.47 10.78
N ASN A 9 11.18 -13.35 10.82
CA ASN A 9 9.72 -13.29 10.85
C ASN A 9 9.13 -12.52 9.67
N VAL A 10 9.90 -11.67 9.00
CA VAL A 10 9.40 -10.77 7.96
C VAL A 10 10.22 -10.91 6.68
N HIS A 11 9.51 -11.04 5.55
CA HIS A 11 10.11 -11.00 4.22
C HIS A 11 9.37 -9.99 3.36
N VAL A 12 10.09 -9.05 2.77
CA VAL A 12 9.56 -8.06 1.84
C VAL A 12 10.08 -8.39 0.44
N PHE A 13 9.15 -8.72 -0.44
CA PHE A 13 9.37 -9.03 -1.83
C PHE A 13 9.04 -7.80 -2.67
N GLN A 14 9.95 -7.38 -3.51
CA GLN A 14 9.73 -6.23 -4.39
C GLN A 14 9.61 -6.68 -5.83
N SER A 15 8.51 -6.30 -6.47
CA SER A 15 8.28 -6.52 -7.90
C SER A 15 9.26 -5.71 -8.76
N ALA A 16 9.51 -6.19 -9.97
CA ALA A 16 10.17 -5.41 -11.01
C ALA A 16 9.29 -4.26 -11.55
N LEU A 17 7.96 -4.38 -11.41
CA LEU A 17 7.00 -3.35 -11.81
C LEU A 17 6.69 -2.43 -10.63
N PHE A 18 6.78 -1.13 -10.86
CA PHE A 18 6.50 -0.04 -9.91
C PHE A 18 7.24 -0.14 -8.57
N GLN A 19 8.14 -1.13 -8.41
CA GLN A 19 8.78 -1.48 -7.14
C GLN A 19 7.73 -1.78 -6.05
N THR A 20 6.56 -2.33 -6.45
CA THR A 20 5.47 -2.67 -5.51
C THR A 20 5.93 -3.79 -4.58
N ASN A 21 5.62 -3.64 -3.31
CA ASN A 21 6.03 -4.56 -2.25
C ASN A 21 4.92 -5.53 -1.87
N SER A 22 5.28 -6.81 -1.75
CA SER A 22 4.49 -7.81 -1.06
C SER A 22 5.20 -8.21 0.22
N THR A 23 4.47 -8.33 1.31
CA THR A 23 5.09 -8.65 2.60
C THR A 23 4.53 -9.95 3.16
N VAL A 24 5.41 -10.81 3.66
CA VAL A 24 5.02 -12.01 4.43
C VAL A 24 5.53 -11.83 5.86
N VAL A 25 4.60 -11.86 6.82
CA VAL A 25 4.92 -11.79 8.26
C VAL A 25 4.52 -13.11 8.91
N GLU A 26 5.49 -13.85 9.42
CA GLU A 26 5.23 -15.03 10.25
C GLU A 26 5.16 -14.60 11.72
N THR A 27 4.00 -14.78 12.33
CA THR A 27 3.79 -14.55 13.75
C THR A 27 3.79 -15.87 14.55
N ASN A 28 3.46 -15.83 15.82
CA ASN A 28 3.31 -17.07 16.59
C ASN A 28 2.13 -17.92 16.12
N ASP A 29 1.06 -17.30 15.60
CA ASP A 29 -0.22 -17.97 15.36
C ASP A 29 -0.62 -18.01 13.88
N ILE A 30 -0.16 -17.08 13.05
CA ILE A 30 -0.53 -16.95 11.64
C ILE A 30 0.65 -16.62 10.74
N ILE A 31 0.45 -16.83 9.46
CA ILE A 31 1.26 -16.29 8.38
C ILE A 31 0.40 -15.23 7.69
N LEU A 32 0.79 -13.96 7.80
CA LEU A 32 0.12 -12.85 7.14
C LEU A 32 0.80 -12.56 5.81
N VAL A 33 0.06 -12.59 4.71
CA VAL A 33 0.51 -12.20 3.37
C VAL A 33 -0.17 -10.91 3.00
N VAL A 34 0.61 -9.87 2.74
CA VAL A 34 0.12 -8.53 2.43
C VAL A 34 0.36 -8.23 0.97
N ASP A 35 -0.69 -7.80 0.29
CA ASP A 35 -0.68 -7.32 -1.10
C ASP A 35 0.16 -8.21 -2.03
N PRO A 36 -0.17 -9.51 -2.20
CA PRO A 36 0.60 -10.40 -3.06
C PRO A 36 0.52 -9.95 -4.52
N ASN A 37 1.63 -9.52 -5.10
CA ASN A 37 1.74 -8.90 -6.42
C ASN A 37 3.07 -9.30 -7.09
N TRP A 38 3.39 -8.96 -8.27
CA TRP A 38 2.73 -8.32 -9.40
C TRP A 38 2.63 -9.30 -10.57
N LEU A 39 3.81 -9.68 -11.13
CA LEU A 39 3.92 -10.61 -12.25
C LEU A 39 3.60 -12.04 -11.81
N PRO A 40 3.06 -12.89 -12.71
CA PRO A 40 2.67 -14.26 -12.37
C PRO A 40 3.76 -15.07 -11.67
N ASP A 41 4.99 -15.00 -12.17
CA ASP A 41 6.13 -15.71 -11.58
C ASP A 41 6.52 -15.15 -10.21
N GLU A 42 6.32 -13.84 -9.98
CA GLU A 42 6.58 -13.19 -8.70
C GLU A 42 5.56 -13.63 -7.66
N VAL A 43 4.28 -13.58 -8.01
CA VAL A 43 3.18 -14.12 -7.18
C VAL A 43 3.40 -15.60 -6.87
N GLY A 44 3.80 -16.40 -7.87
CA GLY A 44 4.16 -17.81 -7.71
C GLY A 44 5.31 -18.03 -6.72
N GLN A 45 6.33 -17.19 -6.72
CA GLN A 45 7.44 -17.26 -5.77
C GLN A 45 7.01 -16.92 -4.35
N ILE A 46 6.17 -15.88 -4.15
CA ILE A 46 5.61 -15.52 -2.84
C ILE A 46 4.74 -16.68 -2.32
N ARG A 47 3.89 -17.24 -3.19
CA ARG A 47 3.06 -18.41 -2.86
C ARG A 47 3.91 -19.59 -2.42
N HIS A 48 4.94 -19.95 -3.18
CA HIS A 48 5.83 -21.07 -2.86
C HIS A 48 6.54 -20.85 -1.50
N TYR A 49 7.01 -19.63 -1.24
CA TYR A 49 7.60 -19.27 0.04
C TYR A 49 6.60 -19.46 1.20
N THR A 50 5.38 -18.93 1.03
CA THR A 50 4.30 -19.06 2.03
C THR A 50 3.95 -20.54 2.31
N GLU A 51 3.84 -21.37 1.27
CA GLU A 51 3.60 -22.80 1.43
C GLU A 51 4.73 -23.52 2.21
N GLY A 52 5.97 -23.07 2.01
CA GLY A 52 7.11 -23.55 2.80
C GLY A 52 6.93 -23.28 4.29
N LEU A 53 6.48 -22.06 4.65
CA LEU A 53 6.16 -21.69 6.03
C LEU A 53 4.99 -22.50 6.59
N VAL A 54 3.90 -22.64 5.82
CA VAL A 54 2.74 -23.46 6.21
C VAL A 54 3.17 -24.90 6.49
N LYS A 55 3.99 -25.50 5.62
CA LYS A 55 4.49 -26.86 5.79
C LYS A 55 5.32 -27.02 7.07
N ALA A 56 6.12 -26.03 7.40
CA ALA A 56 7.00 -26.06 8.57
C ALA A 56 6.26 -25.79 9.88
N SER A 57 5.37 -24.78 9.92
CA SER A 57 4.76 -24.28 11.15
C SER A 57 3.32 -24.74 11.38
N LYS A 58 2.62 -25.16 10.32
CA LYS A 58 1.18 -25.50 10.33
C LYS A 58 0.25 -24.33 10.67
N LYS A 59 0.74 -23.11 10.58
CA LYS A 59 -0.05 -21.92 10.85
C LYS A 59 -0.99 -21.59 9.67
N PRO A 60 -2.19 -21.06 9.96
CA PRO A 60 -3.09 -20.58 8.93
C PRO A 60 -2.52 -19.35 8.20
N VAL A 61 -2.89 -19.22 6.94
CA VAL A 61 -2.55 -18.05 6.11
C VAL A 61 -3.69 -17.07 6.15
N TRP A 62 -3.37 -15.81 6.40
CA TRP A 62 -4.28 -14.69 6.28
C TRP A 62 -3.78 -13.72 5.22
N LEU A 63 -4.68 -13.25 4.36
CA LEU A 63 -4.37 -12.18 3.41
C LEU A 63 -4.76 -10.83 4.01
N LEU A 64 -3.97 -9.82 3.73
CA LEU A 64 -4.29 -8.44 4.04
C LEU A 64 -4.13 -7.62 2.75
N PHE A 65 -5.17 -6.87 2.40
CA PHE A 65 -5.10 -5.86 1.35
C PHE A 65 -5.10 -4.48 1.97
N THR A 66 -4.05 -3.70 1.68
CA THR A 66 -3.89 -2.35 2.23
C THR A 66 -4.88 -1.38 1.62
N HIS A 67 -5.19 -1.54 0.34
CA HIS A 67 -6.18 -0.79 -0.44
C HIS A 67 -6.51 -1.51 -1.76
N SER A 68 -7.44 -0.98 -2.54
CA SER A 68 -7.99 -1.67 -3.71
C SER A 68 -7.31 -1.39 -5.04
N ASP A 69 -6.18 -0.72 -5.07
CA ASP A 69 -5.47 -0.51 -6.34
C ASP A 69 -5.09 -1.83 -7.00
N TYR A 70 -5.19 -1.86 -8.32
CA TYR A 70 -5.06 -3.07 -9.11
C TYR A 70 -3.73 -3.81 -8.90
N ASP A 71 -2.65 -3.09 -8.61
CA ASP A 71 -1.33 -3.68 -8.37
C ASP A 71 -1.13 -4.18 -6.93
N HIS A 72 -2.12 -4.02 -6.05
CA HIS A 72 -2.12 -4.59 -4.70
C HIS A 72 -2.98 -5.84 -4.59
N ILE A 73 -4.06 -5.94 -5.38
CA ILE A 73 -5.01 -7.06 -5.26
C ILE A 73 -4.77 -8.23 -6.23
N ILE A 74 -3.92 -8.04 -7.22
CA ILE A 74 -3.78 -8.90 -8.40
C ILE A 74 -3.41 -10.36 -8.08
N GLY A 75 -2.77 -10.62 -6.95
CA GLY A 75 -2.38 -11.96 -6.53
C GLY A 75 -3.42 -12.71 -5.69
N TYR A 76 -4.59 -12.11 -5.41
CA TYR A 76 -5.61 -12.70 -4.55
C TYR A 76 -5.91 -14.16 -4.87
N ASN A 77 -6.29 -14.45 -6.12
CA ASN A 77 -6.71 -15.80 -6.51
C ASN A 77 -5.60 -16.85 -6.45
N ALA A 78 -4.34 -16.42 -6.51
CA ALA A 78 -3.22 -17.33 -6.30
C ALA A 78 -3.08 -17.82 -4.86
N PHE A 79 -3.80 -17.23 -3.91
CA PHE A 79 -3.76 -17.55 -2.49
C PHE A 79 -5.11 -17.98 -1.92
N SER A 80 -6.20 -17.77 -2.65
CA SER A 80 -7.56 -17.97 -2.16
C SER A 80 -7.85 -19.40 -1.67
N ASP A 81 -7.17 -20.40 -2.21
CA ASP A 81 -7.31 -21.81 -1.84
C ASP A 81 -6.56 -22.19 -0.54
N ILE A 82 -5.63 -21.37 -0.05
CA ILE A 82 -4.89 -21.60 1.21
C ILE A 82 -5.18 -20.57 2.28
N ALA A 83 -5.81 -19.46 1.92
CA ALA A 83 -6.13 -18.40 2.88
C ALA A 83 -7.31 -18.82 3.76
N GLU A 84 -7.13 -18.74 5.09
CA GLU A 84 -8.21 -18.94 6.06
C GLU A 84 -9.08 -17.70 6.18
N GLY A 85 -8.51 -16.51 5.95
CA GLY A 85 -9.24 -15.25 5.96
C GLY A 85 -8.58 -14.17 5.12
N VAL A 86 -9.39 -13.17 4.76
CA VAL A 86 -9.00 -11.98 4.00
C VAL A 86 -9.40 -10.74 4.79
N ILE A 87 -8.45 -9.87 5.04
CA ILE A 87 -8.61 -8.64 5.80
C ILE A 87 -8.54 -7.45 4.85
N ALA A 88 -9.52 -6.57 4.90
CA ALA A 88 -9.48 -5.25 4.25
C ALA A 88 -10.44 -4.29 4.95
N SER A 89 -10.48 -3.02 4.52
CA SER A 89 -11.43 -2.04 5.04
C SER A 89 -12.87 -2.30 4.57
N ARG A 90 -13.85 -1.70 5.26
CA ARG A 90 -15.23 -1.68 4.79
C ARG A 90 -15.37 -1.01 3.44
N ALA A 91 -14.68 0.10 3.21
CA ALA A 91 -14.73 0.79 1.93
C ALA A 91 -14.13 -0.04 0.78
N PHE A 92 -13.17 -0.91 1.09
CA PHE A 92 -12.66 -1.90 0.14
C PHE A 92 -13.73 -2.95 -0.22
N ASP A 93 -14.40 -3.53 0.78
CA ASP A 93 -15.44 -4.55 0.59
C ASP A 93 -16.65 -4.00 -0.17
N GLU A 94 -17.07 -2.77 0.13
CA GLU A 94 -18.21 -2.08 -0.48
C GLU A 94 -17.84 -1.27 -1.74
N ASN A 95 -16.62 -1.43 -2.29
CA ASN A 95 -16.15 -0.64 -3.43
C ASN A 95 -16.99 -0.89 -4.68
N LEU A 96 -17.73 0.14 -5.12
CA LEU A 96 -18.54 0.08 -6.33
C LEU A 96 -17.72 0.08 -7.64
N GLY A 97 -16.43 0.35 -7.54
CA GLY A 97 -15.46 0.37 -8.66
C GLY A 97 -14.77 -0.97 -8.93
N GLN A 98 -15.15 -2.06 -8.27
CA GLN A 98 -14.50 -3.38 -8.41
C GLN A 98 -14.31 -3.81 -9.86
N GLU A 99 -15.36 -3.68 -10.70
CA GLU A 99 -15.30 -4.03 -12.12
C GLU A 99 -14.28 -3.17 -12.90
N VAL A 100 -14.15 -1.89 -12.53
CA VAL A 100 -13.19 -0.98 -13.17
C VAL A 100 -11.76 -1.40 -12.83
N ILE A 101 -11.51 -1.77 -11.57
CA ILE A 101 -10.19 -2.23 -11.11
C ILE A 101 -9.81 -3.55 -11.82
N LEU A 102 -10.74 -4.49 -11.92
CA LEU A 102 -10.51 -5.75 -12.63
C LEU A 102 -10.26 -5.52 -14.14
N GLU A 103 -10.95 -4.56 -14.72
CA GLU A 103 -10.72 -4.20 -16.12
C GLU A 103 -9.34 -3.54 -16.34
N GLN A 104 -8.86 -2.73 -15.39
CA GLN A 104 -7.49 -2.18 -15.42
C GLN A 104 -6.44 -3.29 -15.43
N ILE A 105 -6.63 -4.35 -14.63
CA ILE A 105 -5.73 -5.52 -14.64
C ILE A 105 -5.73 -6.20 -16.00
N LYS A 106 -6.92 -6.44 -16.59
CA LYS A 106 -7.04 -7.08 -17.89
C LYS A 106 -6.38 -6.25 -19.00
N GLN A 107 -6.62 -4.94 -18.99
CA GLN A 107 -6.01 -4.03 -19.97
C GLN A 107 -4.48 -4.01 -19.84
N PHE A 108 -3.97 -4.00 -18.62
CA PHE A 108 -2.54 -4.07 -18.36
C PHE A 108 -1.96 -5.40 -18.87
N ASP A 109 -2.61 -6.51 -18.56
CA ASP A 109 -2.17 -7.84 -18.98
C ASP A 109 -2.18 -7.98 -20.52
N ASP A 110 -3.21 -7.43 -21.19
CA ASP A 110 -3.30 -7.40 -22.67
C ASP A 110 -2.20 -6.52 -23.28
N GLU A 111 -1.98 -5.32 -22.75
CA GLU A 111 -0.98 -4.37 -23.25
C GLU A 111 0.46 -4.92 -23.13
N TYR A 112 0.74 -5.66 -22.04
CA TYR A 112 2.09 -6.17 -21.75
C TYR A 112 2.25 -7.67 -21.99
N TYR A 113 1.29 -8.33 -22.67
CA TYR A 113 1.33 -9.76 -23.02
C TYR A 113 1.49 -10.69 -21.81
N ILE A 114 0.83 -10.36 -20.70
CA ILE A 114 0.92 -11.13 -19.45
C ILE A 114 -0.18 -12.19 -19.45
N THR A 115 0.20 -13.45 -19.25
CA THR A 115 -0.75 -14.55 -19.04
C THR A 115 -0.65 -15.06 -17.62
N ARG A 116 -1.76 -15.05 -16.88
CA ARG A 116 -1.82 -15.53 -15.50
C ARG A 116 -2.34 -16.96 -15.43
N PRO A 117 -1.76 -17.82 -14.57
CA PRO A 117 -2.22 -19.19 -14.40
C PRO A 117 -3.45 -19.33 -13.48
N TYR A 118 -4.01 -18.20 -13.03
CA TYR A 118 -5.18 -18.12 -12.16
C TYR A 118 -6.15 -17.04 -12.67
N LEU A 119 -7.41 -17.15 -12.26
CA LEU A 119 -8.42 -16.13 -12.56
C LEU A 119 -8.10 -14.83 -11.81
N ILE A 120 -8.65 -13.74 -12.29
CA ILE A 120 -8.57 -12.45 -11.62
C ILE A 120 -9.97 -12.09 -11.14
N ASP A 121 -10.17 -12.18 -9.83
CA ASP A 121 -11.40 -11.78 -9.15
C ASP A 121 -11.06 -10.74 -8.09
N TYR A 122 -12.02 -9.91 -7.74
CA TYR A 122 -11.88 -8.97 -6.63
C TYR A 122 -11.86 -9.74 -5.30
N PRO A 123 -10.99 -9.38 -4.34
CA PRO A 123 -10.87 -10.11 -3.09
C PRO A 123 -12.18 -10.12 -2.28
N SER A 124 -12.60 -11.32 -1.87
CA SER A 124 -13.75 -11.51 -0.98
C SER A 124 -13.30 -11.38 0.48
N VAL A 125 -13.71 -10.29 1.13
CA VAL A 125 -13.28 -9.95 2.49
C VAL A 125 -14.03 -10.79 3.51
N SER A 126 -13.32 -11.41 4.46
CA SER A 126 -13.92 -12.16 5.57
C SER A 126 -13.78 -11.47 6.92
N TYR A 127 -12.83 -10.55 7.07
CA TYR A 127 -12.69 -9.69 8.23
C TYR A 127 -12.62 -8.23 7.81
N ILE A 128 -13.66 -7.49 8.15
CA ILE A 128 -13.83 -6.10 7.75
C ILE A 128 -13.29 -5.16 8.83
N VAL A 129 -12.36 -4.28 8.44
CA VAL A 129 -11.89 -3.17 9.26
C VAL A 129 -12.87 -2.00 9.11
N GLU A 130 -13.59 -1.66 10.19
CA GLU A 130 -14.66 -0.65 10.19
C GLU A 130 -14.30 0.63 10.91
N SER A 131 -13.31 0.58 11.79
CA SER A 131 -13.05 1.70 12.70
C SER A 131 -11.58 1.93 13.00
N GLU A 132 -11.28 3.16 13.35
CA GLU A 132 -9.96 3.59 13.83
C GLU A 132 -9.53 2.78 15.06
N ARG A 133 -8.31 2.27 15.07
CA ARG A 133 -7.72 1.43 16.12
C ARG A 133 -8.44 0.09 16.34
N GLN A 134 -9.15 -0.42 15.33
CA GLN A 134 -9.74 -1.76 15.41
C GLN A 134 -8.64 -2.80 15.59
N VAL A 135 -8.93 -3.82 16.38
CA VAL A 135 -7.97 -4.89 16.68
C VAL A 135 -8.56 -6.24 16.29
N LEU A 136 -7.78 -7.02 15.58
CA LEU A 136 -8.02 -8.46 15.37
C LEU A 136 -7.02 -9.25 16.22
N GLU A 137 -7.52 -10.13 17.04
CA GLU A 137 -6.71 -11.07 17.83
C GLU A 137 -6.89 -12.49 17.31
N ILE A 138 -5.79 -13.13 16.91
CA ILE A 138 -5.75 -14.53 16.47
C ILE A 138 -4.71 -15.22 17.34
N GLY A 139 -5.15 -16.03 18.29
CA GLY A 139 -4.27 -16.57 19.33
C GLY A 139 -3.64 -15.46 20.15
N GLN A 140 -2.32 -15.36 20.13
CA GLN A 140 -1.55 -14.29 20.79
C GLN A 140 -1.18 -13.17 19.81
N THR A 141 -1.40 -13.36 18.52
CA THR A 141 -1.11 -12.38 17.49
C THR A 141 -2.17 -11.31 17.48
N LYS A 142 -1.73 -10.06 17.55
CA LYS A 142 -2.56 -8.87 17.51
C LYS A 142 -2.24 -8.03 16.28
N LEU A 143 -3.26 -7.76 15.45
CA LEU A 143 -3.20 -6.81 14.36
C LEU A 143 -4.02 -5.58 14.76
N THR A 144 -3.43 -4.41 14.64
CA THR A 144 -4.13 -3.14 14.92
C THR A 144 -4.23 -2.34 13.64
N PHE A 145 -5.43 -1.88 13.32
CA PHE A 145 -5.74 -1.20 12.06
C PHE A 145 -6.10 0.26 12.28
N PHE A 146 -5.76 1.09 11.31
CA PHE A 146 -6.09 2.51 11.27
C PHE A 146 -6.53 2.88 9.87
N ASN A 147 -7.55 3.73 9.74
CA ASN A 147 -7.95 4.24 8.43
C ASN A 147 -6.83 5.07 7.81
N ALA A 148 -6.57 4.87 6.53
CA ALA A 148 -5.54 5.56 5.76
C ALA A 148 -6.12 6.13 4.46
N GLU A 149 -7.13 6.99 4.60
CA GLU A 149 -7.80 7.62 3.48
C GLU A 149 -6.95 8.73 2.85
N GLY A 150 -7.15 8.98 1.56
CA GLY A 150 -6.53 10.12 0.86
C GLY A 150 -5.87 9.71 -0.45
N HIS A 151 -4.99 8.71 -0.44
CA HIS A 151 -4.57 8.01 -1.64
C HIS A 151 -5.82 7.42 -2.30
N ASN A 152 -6.44 6.47 -1.67
CA ASN A 152 -7.77 5.92 -1.98
C ASN A 152 -8.73 6.14 -0.79
N PRO A 153 -10.05 5.94 -0.96
CA PRO A 153 -11.00 6.02 0.15
C PRO A 153 -10.93 4.81 1.09
N ASP A 154 -10.30 3.72 0.68
CA ASP A 154 -10.36 2.40 1.30
C ASP A 154 -9.03 1.94 1.95
N GLY A 155 -8.04 2.83 1.99
CA GLY A 155 -6.73 2.51 2.56
C GLY A 155 -6.76 2.23 4.06
N ILE A 156 -5.92 1.29 4.51
CA ILE A 156 -5.67 1.02 5.93
C ILE A 156 -4.18 0.90 6.23
N PHE A 157 -3.78 1.44 7.37
CA PHE A 157 -2.53 1.10 8.01
C PHE A 157 -2.72 -0.12 8.91
N THR A 158 -1.72 -0.97 8.97
CA THR A 158 -1.72 -2.15 9.84
C THR A 158 -0.45 -2.22 10.66
N ILE A 159 -0.60 -2.41 11.96
CA ILE A 159 0.52 -2.70 12.87
C ILE A 159 0.36 -4.12 13.37
N VAL A 160 1.37 -4.95 13.09
CA VAL A 160 1.47 -6.34 13.57
C VAL A 160 2.83 -6.54 14.23
N ASN A 161 2.86 -6.95 15.50
CA ASN A 161 4.07 -6.96 16.31
C ASN A 161 4.74 -5.56 16.31
N ASN A 162 5.95 -5.48 15.76
CA ASN A 162 6.75 -4.25 15.62
C ASN A 162 6.86 -3.79 14.15
N VAL A 163 6.00 -4.28 13.26
CA VAL A 163 5.96 -3.94 11.84
C VAL A 163 4.81 -3.01 11.55
N PHE A 164 5.08 -1.89 10.90
CA PHE A 164 4.07 -0.96 10.40
C PHE A 164 3.97 -1.07 8.87
N ILE A 165 2.81 -1.51 8.39
CA ILE A 165 2.48 -1.67 6.98
C ILE A 165 1.58 -0.51 6.58
N ALA A 166 2.02 0.29 5.61
CA ALA A 166 1.43 1.59 5.32
C ALA A 166 0.73 1.70 3.95
N GLY A 167 0.73 0.65 3.12
CA GLY A 167 0.24 0.79 1.74
C GLY A 167 0.99 1.92 1.01
N ASP A 168 0.33 2.67 0.16
CA ASP A 168 0.94 3.70 -0.68
C ASP A 168 1.18 5.05 0.01
N TYR A 169 1.63 4.93 1.24
CA TYR A 169 2.08 6.07 2.02
C TYR A 169 3.58 6.02 2.29
N LEU A 170 4.23 7.17 2.16
CA LEU A 170 5.66 7.37 2.45
C LEU A 170 6.59 6.46 1.62
N CYS A 171 6.23 6.22 0.37
CA CYS A 171 7.08 5.56 -0.60
C CYS A 171 8.32 6.44 -0.87
N ASP A 172 9.53 5.86 -0.87
CA ASP A 172 10.77 6.62 -1.11
C ASP A 172 11.09 6.80 -2.60
N VAL A 173 10.32 6.15 -3.46
CA VAL A 173 10.49 6.17 -4.92
C VAL A 173 9.54 7.12 -5.62
N GLU A 174 8.56 7.66 -4.89
CA GLU A 174 7.51 8.52 -5.43
C GLU A 174 6.99 9.53 -4.39
N PHE A 175 6.39 10.62 -4.88
CA PHE A 175 5.67 11.59 -4.06
C PHE A 175 4.23 11.11 -3.81
N PRO A 176 3.43 11.77 -2.95
CA PRO A 176 2.03 11.38 -2.72
C PRO A 176 1.20 11.30 -4.00
N TYR A 177 0.64 10.13 -4.30
CA TYR A 177 -0.38 9.97 -5.34
C TYR A 177 -1.74 10.06 -4.67
N ILE A 178 -2.58 11.00 -5.14
CA ILE A 178 -3.86 11.33 -4.52
C ILE A 178 -4.96 11.06 -5.53
N TYR A 179 -5.76 10.03 -5.26
CA TYR A 179 -6.91 9.68 -6.10
C TYR A 179 -8.24 10.05 -5.46
N TYR A 180 -8.25 10.25 -4.13
CA TYR A 180 -9.47 10.53 -3.38
C TYR A 180 -9.51 11.96 -2.83
N SER A 181 -8.66 12.31 -1.86
CA SER A 181 -8.67 13.62 -1.23
C SER A 181 -7.32 14.01 -0.66
N SER A 182 -6.85 15.22 -1.00
CA SER A 182 -5.60 15.73 -0.46
C SER A 182 -5.72 16.15 1.02
N TRP A 183 -6.92 16.49 1.47
CA TRP A 183 -7.19 16.76 2.88
C TRP A 183 -7.18 15.49 3.73
N ALA A 184 -7.82 14.44 3.24
CA ALA A 184 -7.78 13.13 3.90
C ALA A 184 -6.34 12.59 3.93
N TYR A 185 -5.57 12.74 2.83
CA TYR A 185 -4.16 12.35 2.77
C TYR A 185 -3.33 13.06 3.84
N GLN A 186 -3.47 14.39 3.99
CA GLN A 186 -2.80 15.14 5.05
C GLN A 186 -3.20 14.66 6.45
N ASN A 187 -4.49 14.39 6.67
CA ASN A 187 -4.96 13.86 7.96
C ASN A 187 -4.33 12.50 8.25
N THR A 188 -4.20 11.65 7.25
CA THR A 188 -3.55 10.34 7.37
C THR A 188 -2.05 10.49 7.67
N LEU A 189 -1.33 11.41 6.99
CA LEU A 189 0.07 11.71 7.29
C LEU A 189 0.27 12.20 8.74
N ASN A 190 -0.66 12.98 9.27
CA ASN A 190 -0.59 13.48 10.64
C ASN A 190 -0.78 12.37 11.70
N LYS A 191 -1.25 11.19 11.34
CA LYS A 191 -1.31 10.02 12.26
C LYS A 191 0.05 9.35 12.46
N ILE A 192 0.99 9.50 11.53
CA ILE A 192 2.25 8.73 11.50
C ILE A 192 3.06 8.92 12.79
N GLU A 193 3.36 10.17 13.15
CA GLU A 193 4.17 10.45 14.34
C GLU A 193 3.53 9.95 15.64
N PRO A 194 2.24 10.22 15.92
CA PRO A 194 1.52 9.62 17.05
C PRO A 194 1.55 8.08 17.06
N LEU A 195 1.51 7.43 15.89
CA LEU A 195 1.60 5.97 15.81
C LEU A 195 3.02 5.48 16.15
N LEU A 196 4.05 6.15 15.65
CA LEU A 196 5.44 5.86 16.01
C LEU A 196 5.77 6.11 17.48
N GLU A 197 4.99 6.95 18.17
CA GLU A 197 5.10 7.18 19.61
C GLU A 197 4.34 6.14 20.44
N ALA A 198 3.17 5.71 19.94
CA ALA A 198 2.28 4.81 20.66
C ALA A 198 2.67 3.33 20.54
N PHE A 199 3.42 2.96 19.49
CA PHE A 199 3.81 1.58 19.20
C PHE A 199 5.33 1.46 19.07
N ASP A 200 5.88 0.32 19.52
CA ASP A 200 7.30 -0.02 19.32
C ASP A 200 7.51 -0.50 17.88
N ILE A 201 7.57 0.46 16.94
CA ILE A 201 7.78 0.17 15.51
C ILE A 201 9.28 0.05 15.24
N GLN A 202 9.70 -1.12 14.76
CA GLN A 202 11.07 -1.42 14.39
C GLN A 202 11.24 -1.55 12.87
N LEU A 203 10.16 -1.75 12.13
CA LEU A 203 10.17 -1.84 10.67
C LEU A 203 8.95 -1.13 10.09
N PHE A 204 9.19 -0.20 9.18
CA PHE A 204 8.19 0.48 8.38
C PHE A 204 8.24 -0.03 6.93
N ILE A 205 7.09 -0.40 6.38
CA ILE A 205 6.96 -0.93 5.02
C ILE A 205 5.90 -0.13 4.28
N SER A 206 6.30 0.54 3.20
CA SER A 206 5.41 1.18 2.22
C SER A 206 5.04 0.22 1.09
N GLY A 207 3.99 0.56 0.34
CA GLY A 207 3.53 -0.21 -0.83
C GLY A 207 4.56 -0.26 -1.95
N HIS A 208 5.37 0.79 -2.11
CA HIS A 208 6.44 0.87 -3.12
C HIS A 208 7.77 1.30 -2.50
N GLY A 209 8.88 0.90 -3.15
CA GLY A 209 10.23 1.32 -2.77
C GLY A 209 10.81 0.51 -1.61
N ASN A 210 11.61 1.16 -0.78
CA ASN A 210 12.40 0.49 0.25
C ASN A 210 11.76 0.60 1.64
N PRO A 211 11.65 -0.52 2.39
CA PRO A 211 11.32 -0.46 3.81
C PRO A 211 12.45 0.21 4.60
N THR A 212 12.14 0.65 5.81
CA THR A 212 13.14 1.27 6.68
C THR A 212 12.96 0.88 8.15
N THR A 213 14.07 0.74 8.86
CA THR A 213 14.13 0.59 10.32
C THR A 213 14.48 1.91 11.02
N ASP A 214 14.67 2.97 10.25
CA ASP A 214 15.05 4.29 10.76
C ASP A 214 13.79 5.16 10.91
N ARG A 215 13.46 5.48 12.16
CA ARG A 215 12.33 6.33 12.52
C ARG A 215 12.46 7.74 11.91
N ASP A 216 13.67 8.30 11.90
CA ASP A 216 13.90 9.64 11.37
C ASP A 216 13.67 9.67 9.85
N GLU A 217 13.97 8.57 9.15
CA GLU A 217 13.65 8.42 7.73
C GLU A 217 12.13 8.40 7.49
N VAL A 218 11.35 7.70 8.32
CA VAL A 218 9.87 7.71 8.23
C VAL A 218 9.33 9.13 8.40
N LEU A 219 9.81 9.85 9.41
CA LEU A 219 9.40 11.23 9.67
C LEU A 219 9.83 12.18 8.53
N ARG A 220 11.03 12.00 7.99
CA ARG A 220 11.50 12.75 6.81
C ARG A 220 10.59 12.56 5.60
N ARG A 221 10.20 11.31 5.28
CA ARG A 221 9.27 11.00 4.17
C ARG A 221 7.91 11.64 4.42
N ARG A 222 7.39 11.60 5.65
CA ARG A 222 6.15 12.27 6.03
C ARG A 222 6.22 13.78 5.79
N ASP A 223 7.28 14.42 6.27
CA ASP A 223 7.44 15.87 6.16
C ASP A 223 7.58 16.31 4.71
N GLU A 224 8.29 15.55 3.89
CA GLU A 224 8.38 15.79 2.44
C GLU A 224 7.03 15.64 1.74
N ALA A 225 6.22 14.67 2.13
CA ALA A 225 4.87 14.50 1.60
C ALA A 225 3.96 15.69 1.98
N LEU A 226 4.01 16.13 3.24
CA LEU A 226 3.28 17.32 3.71
C LEU A 226 3.75 18.60 3.02
N GLU A 227 5.07 18.76 2.83
CA GLU A 227 5.66 19.87 2.09
C GLU A 227 5.17 19.92 0.65
N TYR A 228 5.16 18.78 -0.06
CA TYR A 228 4.65 18.70 -1.42
C TYR A 228 3.20 19.16 -1.50
N ILE A 229 2.32 18.57 -0.68
CA ILE A 229 0.89 18.92 -0.66
C ILE A 229 0.71 20.41 -0.33
N GLY A 230 1.41 20.91 0.67
CA GLY A 230 1.34 22.32 1.09
C GLY A 230 1.79 23.28 -0.01
N ASN A 231 2.89 22.99 -0.68
CA ASN A 231 3.45 23.81 -1.76
C ASN A 231 2.54 23.82 -3.01
N VAL A 232 2.02 22.65 -3.41
CA VAL A 232 1.09 22.56 -4.53
C VAL A 232 -0.20 23.34 -4.23
N ARG A 233 -0.79 23.13 -3.05
CA ARG A 233 -1.99 23.86 -2.63
C ARG A 233 -1.75 25.37 -2.54
N GLY A 234 -0.61 25.79 -1.98
CA GLY A 234 -0.21 27.18 -1.92
C GLY A 234 -0.08 27.83 -3.30
N SER A 235 0.45 27.11 -4.28
CA SER A 235 0.56 27.57 -5.67
C SER A 235 -0.83 27.73 -6.32
N ILE A 236 -1.75 26.79 -6.08
CA ILE A 236 -3.13 26.84 -6.57
C ILE A 236 -3.84 28.09 -6.03
N ARG A 237 -3.80 28.32 -4.71
CA ARG A 237 -4.41 29.49 -4.05
C ARG A 237 -3.86 30.81 -4.54
N ALA A 238 -2.55 30.85 -4.79
CA ALA A 238 -1.87 32.03 -5.29
C ALA A 238 -2.00 32.23 -6.82
N ASN A 239 -2.67 31.31 -7.52
CA ASN A 239 -2.71 31.23 -8.98
C ASN A 239 -1.31 31.31 -9.62
N LYS A 240 -0.37 30.54 -9.04
CA LYS A 240 1.02 30.44 -9.50
C LYS A 240 1.32 29.04 -10.02
N TYR A 241 2.32 28.98 -10.89
CA TYR A 241 2.85 27.70 -11.37
C TYR A 241 3.67 27.01 -10.27
N PHE A 242 3.44 25.72 -10.06
CA PHE A 242 4.32 24.87 -9.28
C PHE A 242 5.36 24.22 -10.20
N ASP A 243 6.63 24.50 -9.96
CA ASP A 243 7.73 23.95 -10.78
C ASP A 243 7.99 22.50 -10.40
N PHE A 244 7.19 21.61 -10.99
CA PHE A 244 7.30 20.18 -10.75
C PHE A 244 8.63 19.58 -11.25
N ASP A 245 9.20 20.10 -12.32
CA ASP A 245 10.48 19.61 -12.84
C ASP A 245 11.62 19.91 -11.87
N LYS A 246 11.62 21.11 -11.30
CA LYS A 246 12.55 21.45 -10.23
C LYS A 246 12.36 20.57 -9.00
N TYR A 247 11.10 20.36 -8.58
CA TYR A 247 10.78 19.48 -7.45
C TYR A 247 11.30 18.06 -7.67
N MET A 248 11.06 17.47 -8.83
CA MET A 248 11.57 16.15 -9.21
C MET A 248 13.09 16.07 -9.14
N ALA A 249 13.77 17.10 -9.65
CA ALA A 249 15.23 17.18 -9.66
C ALA A 249 15.80 17.31 -8.23
N ASP A 250 15.22 18.18 -7.41
CA ASP A 250 15.64 18.44 -6.03
C ASP A 250 15.48 17.16 -5.15
N LYS A 251 14.38 16.44 -5.33
CA LYS A 251 14.08 15.18 -4.60
C LYS A 251 14.71 13.94 -5.24
N LYS A 252 15.31 14.06 -6.43
CA LYS A 252 15.94 12.98 -7.20
C LYS A 252 15.02 11.82 -7.57
N PHE A 253 13.72 12.10 -7.72
CA PHE A 253 12.78 11.09 -8.19
C PHE A 253 13.11 10.65 -9.60
N GLN A 254 12.92 9.34 -9.84
CA GLN A 254 13.09 8.74 -11.16
C GLN A 254 11.73 8.71 -11.90
N PHE A 255 11.73 8.23 -13.13
CA PHE A 255 10.51 7.99 -13.92
C PHE A 255 9.65 9.24 -14.19
N PRO A 256 10.20 10.35 -14.73
CA PRO A 256 9.53 11.66 -14.78
C PRO A 256 8.23 11.66 -15.58
N ARG A 257 8.05 10.75 -16.55
CA ARG A 257 6.84 10.70 -17.38
C ARG A 257 5.61 10.29 -16.57
N ILE A 258 5.72 9.22 -15.80
CA ILE A 258 4.62 8.73 -14.97
C ILE A 258 4.36 9.69 -13.80
N MET A 259 5.43 10.19 -13.17
CA MET A 259 5.34 11.15 -12.07
C MET A 259 4.61 12.43 -12.47
N ARG A 260 4.85 12.95 -13.69
CA ARG A 260 4.14 14.12 -14.21
C ARG A 260 2.63 13.86 -14.35
N ARG A 261 2.24 12.70 -14.86
CA ARG A 261 0.83 12.33 -14.98
C ARG A 261 0.12 12.31 -13.62
N PHE A 262 0.77 11.74 -12.60
CA PHE A 262 0.20 11.72 -11.25
C PHE A 262 0.16 13.11 -10.61
N HIS A 263 1.17 13.94 -10.84
CA HIS A 263 1.13 15.33 -10.39
C HIS A 263 -0.03 16.12 -11.01
N GLU A 264 -0.30 15.93 -12.30
CA GLU A 264 -1.47 16.54 -12.98
C GLU A 264 -2.79 16.05 -12.37
N GLY A 265 -2.90 14.76 -12.00
CA GLY A 265 -4.03 14.21 -11.24
C GLY A 265 -4.20 14.91 -9.89
N ASN A 266 -3.12 15.01 -9.11
CA ASN A 266 -3.11 15.71 -7.83
C ASN A 266 -3.56 17.18 -7.95
N LEU A 267 -3.05 17.88 -8.98
CA LEU A 267 -3.45 19.27 -9.24
C LEU A 267 -4.95 19.40 -9.50
N ASN A 268 -5.54 18.46 -10.25
CA ASN A 268 -6.98 18.50 -10.56
C ASN A 268 -7.81 18.30 -9.29
N ILE A 269 -7.47 17.29 -8.47
CA ILE A 269 -8.15 17.05 -7.19
C ILE A 269 -8.04 18.26 -6.27
N MET A 270 -6.82 18.78 -6.06
CA MET A 270 -6.60 19.91 -5.17
C MET A 270 -7.30 21.18 -5.66
N ARG A 271 -7.41 21.42 -6.98
CA ARG A 271 -8.18 22.54 -7.53
C ARG A 271 -9.67 22.39 -7.27
N GLN A 272 -10.21 21.18 -7.43
CA GLN A 272 -11.61 20.90 -7.10
C GLN A 272 -11.88 21.13 -5.61
N GLU A 273 -10.97 20.68 -4.74
CA GLU A 273 -11.09 20.91 -3.29
C GLU A 273 -11.01 22.39 -2.88
N GLU A 274 -10.21 23.19 -3.57
CA GLU A 274 -10.02 24.62 -3.22
C GLU A 274 -11.12 25.53 -3.81
N PHE A 275 -11.67 25.20 -4.97
CA PHE A 275 -12.58 26.09 -5.69
C PHE A 275 -13.97 25.47 -5.96
N GLY A 276 -14.19 24.19 -5.69
CA GLY A 276 -15.49 23.55 -5.80
C GLY A 276 -15.99 23.37 -7.24
N HIS A 277 -15.09 23.20 -8.20
CA HIS A 277 -15.44 23.05 -9.62
C HIS A 277 -14.96 21.72 -10.18
#